data_f227e05c146329031c506bbe3199f2d6
#
_entry.id   f227e05c146329031c506bbe3199f2d6
#
_cell.length_a   1.000
_cell.length_b   1.000
_cell.length_c   1.000
_cell.angle_alpha   90.00
_cell.angle_beta   90.00
_cell.angle_gamma   90.00
#
_symmetry.space_group_name_H-M   'P 1'
#
loop_
_entity.id
_entity.type
_entity.pdbx_description
1 polymer ?
#
loop_
_entity_poly.entity_id
_entity_poly.type
_entity_poly.pdbx_seq_one_letter_code
_entity_poly.pdbx_strand_id
1 'polypeptide(L)'
;MAKKVKENNEVSAVRRSKHGGVLTVFFSLLTVFYLYPIFLVLINSFKKKGFITKNAFALPDERSFTGLSNFIRGIEKTNFFQAFGYSVLITVGSVAVIILCTSMCAWYITRVHNKVNATIYMLCLFSMIVPFQMVMFTLSKLANMMHLSNPVGIILVYLGFGAGLAVFMFYGFVKSI
;
A
#
# COMPACT_ATOMS: atom_id res chain seq x y z
N MET A 1 34.94 18.06 -24.20
CA MET A 1 34.81 17.23 -22.98
C MET A 1 34.54 18.06 -21.71
N ALA A 2 35.18 19.18 -21.48
CA ALA A 2 34.98 20.02 -20.28
C ALA A 2 33.57 20.62 -20.08
N LYS A 3 32.82 20.87 -21.16
CA LYS A 3 31.46 21.44 -21.10
C LYS A 3 30.42 20.43 -20.57
N LYS A 4 30.56 19.13 -20.89
CA LYS A 4 29.70 18.04 -20.41
C LYS A 4 29.93 17.70 -18.94
N VAL A 5 31.14 17.91 -18.42
CA VAL A 5 31.47 17.67 -17.00
C VAL A 5 30.89 18.78 -16.11
N LYS A 6 30.80 20.02 -16.63
CA LYS A 6 30.19 21.15 -15.91
C LYS A 6 28.67 21.00 -15.80
N GLU A 7 28.01 20.51 -16.84
CA GLU A 7 26.57 20.29 -16.87
C GLU A 7 26.11 19.18 -15.90
N ASN A 8 26.91 18.10 -15.75
CA ASN A 8 26.64 17.04 -14.77
C ASN A 8 26.86 17.45 -13.31
N ASN A 9 27.70 18.46 -13.04
CA ASN A 9 27.89 18.96 -11.68
C ASN A 9 26.81 19.95 -11.25
N GLU A 10 26.07 20.54 -12.18
CA GLU A 10 24.93 21.42 -11.85
C GLU A 10 23.65 20.68 -11.52
N VAL A 11 23.48 19.43 -12.01
CA VAL A 11 22.31 18.59 -11.72
C VAL A 11 22.35 18.03 -10.30
N SER A 12 23.52 17.95 -9.68
CA SER A 12 23.70 17.43 -8.31
C SER A 12 23.68 18.51 -7.21
N ALA A 13 23.61 19.78 -7.59
CA ALA A 13 23.36 20.85 -6.62
C ALA A 13 21.86 20.84 -6.23
N VAL A 14 21.51 20.03 -5.26
CA VAL A 14 20.23 20.17 -4.54
C VAL A 14 20.11 21.64 -4.16
N ARG A 15 19.24 22.35 -4.86
CA ARG A 15 19.01 23.79 -4.66
C ARG A 15 18.61 24.00 -3.22
N ARG A 16 19.54 24.33 -2.34
CA ARG A 16 19.26 24.62 -0.93
C ARG A 16 18.26 25.77 -0.90
N SER A 17 17.01 25.43 -0.66
CA SER A 17 15.96 26.42 -0.46
C SER A 17 16.40 27.38 0.65
N LYS A 18 16.26 28.69 0.46
CA LYS A 18 16.53 29.72 1.48
C LYS A 18 15.80 29.42 2.82
N HIS A 19 14.70 28.66 2.77
CA HIS A 19 13.87 28.29 3.92
C HIS A 19 14.01 26.80 4.30
N GLY A 20 15.01 26.09 3.78
CA GLY A 20 15.20 24.66 4.02
C GLY A 20 15.26 24.29 5.51
N GLY A 21 15.97 25.10 6.32
CA GLY A 21 16.06 24.90 7.77
C GLY A 21 14.70 25.03 8.48
N VAL A 22 13.95 26.06 8.15
CA VAL A 22 12.62 26.31 8.74
C VAL A 22 11.65 25.19 8.36
N LEU A 23 11.62 24.78 7.09
CA LEU A 23 10.80 23.67 6.63
C LEU A 23 11.20 22.35 7.31
N THR A 24 12.49 22.10 7.48
CA THR A 24 12.96 20.89 8.18
C THR A 24 12.47 20.87 9.63
N VAL A 25 12.61 21.97 10.35
CA VAL A 25 12.10 22.06 11.76
C VAL A 25 10.60 21.87 11.79
N PHE A 26 9.85 22.54 10.91
CA PHE A 26 8.39 22.42 10.84
C PHE A 26 7.95 20.96 10.58
N PHE A 27 8.52 20.32 9.55
CA PHE A 27 8.18 18.92 9.24
C PHE A 27 8.66 17.94 10.31
N SER A 28 9.77 18.22 11.02
CA SER A 28 10.22 17.39 12.13
C SER A 28 9.23 17.44 13.30
N LEU A 29 8.74 18.63 13.66
CA LEU A 29 7.70 18.77 14.69
C LEU A 29 6.40 18.07 14.28
N LEU A 30 6.00 18.23 13.02
CA LEU A 30 4.83 17.56 12.48
C LEU A 30 5.00 16.04 12.52
N THR A 31 6.17 15.52 12.21
CA THR A 31 6.49 14.08 12.27
C THR A 31 6.36 13.56 13.70
N VAL A 32 6.89 14.26 14.69
CA VAL A 32 6.74 13.88 16.11
C VAL A 32 5.26 13.83 16.50
N PHE A 33 4.48 14.80 16.07
CA PHE A 33 3.04 14.84 16.32
C PHE A 33 2.31 13.63 15.71
N TYR A 34 2.65 13.25 14.46
CA TYR A 34 2.06 12.09 13.79
C TYR A 34 2.55 10.74 14.37
N LEU A 35 3.77 10.69 14.92
CA LEU A 35 4.29 9.49 15.56
C LEU A 35 3.73 9.29 16.98
N TYR A 36 3.20 10.32 17.61
CA TYR A 36 2.69 10.27 18.97
C TYR A 36 1.60 9.20 19.20
N PRO A 37 0.54 9.08 18.38
CA PRO A 37 -0.44 8.01 18.55
C PRO A 37 0.15 6.61 18.38
N ILE A 38 1.14 6.42 17.50
CA ILE A 38 1.84 5.14 17.33
C ILE A 38 2.62 4.80 18.61
N PHE A 39 3.31 5.79 19.19
CA PHE A 39 4.00 5.65 20.47
C PHE A 39 3.03 5.27 21.60
N LEU A 40 1.86 5.90 21.67
CA LEU A 40 0.82 5.56 22.66
C LEU A 40 0.32 4.12 22.49
N VAL A 41 0.11 3.64 21.28
CA VAL A 41 -0.27 2.24 21.04
C VAL A 41 0.85 1.31 21.53
N LEU A 42 2.10 1.65 21.22
CA LEU A 42 3.25 0.85 21.61
C LEU A 42 3.39 0.74 23.14
N ILE A 43 3.34 1.84 23.88
CA ILE A 43 3.47 1.80 25.36
C ILE A 43 2.27 1.10 26.01
N ASN A 44 1.06 1.26 25.47
CA ASN A 44 -0.14 0.62 26.01
C ASN A 44 -0.18 -0.87 25.68
N SER A 45 0.49 -1.35 24.64
CA SER A 45 0.58 -2.80 24.33
C SER A 45 1.24 -3.62 25.45
N PHE A 46 2.08 -2.99 26.27
CA PHE A 46 2.75 -3.61 27.41
C PHE A 46 1.98 -3.47 28.73
N LYS A 47 0.79 -2.86 28.74
CA LYS A 47 -0.01 -2.65 29.94
C LYS A 47 -1.13 -3.65 30.11
N LYS A 48 -1.48 -3.93 31.37
CA LYS A 48 -2.70 -4.68 31.72
C LYS A 48 -3.94 -3.87 31.29
N LYS A 49 -4.96 -4.55 30.77
CA LYS A 49 -6.20 -3.96 30.20
C LYS A 49 -6.84 -2.84 31.07
N GLY A 50 -6.90 -3.04 32.39
CA GLY A 50 -7.50 -2.05 33.30
C GLY A 50 -6.71 -0.75 33.43
N PHE A 51 -5.43 -0.73 33.14
CA PHE A 51 -4.58 0.45 33.18
C PHE A 51 -4.56 1.21 31.85
N ILE A 52 -4.86 0.54 30.72
CA ILE A 52 -4.96 1.20 29.42
C ILE A 52 -6.07 2.27 29.42
N THR A 53 -7.23 1.93 29.99
CA THR A 53 -8.38 2.86 30.06
C THR A 53 -8.21 3.94 31.11
N LYS A 54 -7.53 3.66 32.21
CA LYS A 54 -7.36 4.63 33.31
C LYS A 54 -6.23 5.63 33.06
N ASN A 55 -5.10 5.15 32.53
CA ASN A 55 -3.87 5.93 32.37
C ASN A 55 -3.22 5.68 31.01
N ALA A 56 -3.93 5.97 29.90
CA ALA A 56 -3.47 5.72 28.54
C ALA A 56 -2.16 6.43 28.19
N PHE A 57 -1.93 7.61 28.75
CA PHE A 57 -0.76 8.45 28.44
C PHE A 57 0.45 8.20 29.34
N ALA A 58 0.28 7.52 30.48
CA ALA A 58 1.38 7.21 31.36
C ALA A 58 2.27 6.09 30.80
N LEU A 59 3.55 6.07 31.15
CA LEU A 59 4.43 4.94 30.85
C LEU A 59 4.04 3.72 31.70
N PRO A 60 4.33 2.49 31.24
CA PRO A 60 4.13 1.29 32.04
C PRO A 60 4.94 1.35 33.33
N ASP A 61 4.32 1.10 34.47
CA ASP A 61 4.93 0.96 35.79
C ASP A 61 4.89 -0.51 36.25
N GLU A 62 5.52 -0.85 37.36
CA GLU A 62 5.57 -2.22 37.88
C GLU A 62 4.18 -2.86 38.09
N ARG A 63 3.16 -2.06 38.37
CA ARG A 63 1.78 -2.53 38.60
C ARG A 63 1.01 -2.74 37.32
N SER A 64 1.27 -1.91 36.33
CA SER A 64 0.59 -1.92 35.02
C SER A 64 1.26 -2.78 33.98
N PHE A 65 2.58 -3.02 34.11
CA PHE A 65 3.37 -3.76 33.14
C PHE A 65 2.97 -5.25 33.10
N THR A 66 2.82 -5.79 31.90
CA THR A 66 2.45 -7.19 31.67
C THR A 66 3.41 -7.95 30.74
N GLY A 67 4.55 -7.33 30.39
CA GLY A 67 5.50 -7.92 29.44
C GLY A 67 4.85 -8.22 28.08
N LEU A 68 5.17 -9.37 27.52
CA LEU A 68 4.67 -9.80 26.20
C LEU A 68 3.32 -10.55 26.26
N SER A 69 2.69 -10.66 27.43
CA SER A 69 1.46 -11.44 27.62
C SER A 69 0.31 -11.01 26.70
N ASN A 70 0.19 -9.70 26.39
CA ASN A 70 -0.81 -9.21 25.47
C ASN A 70 -0.55 -9.66 24.04
N PHE A 71 0.72 -9.73 23.62
CA PHE A 71 1.11 -10.20 22.29
C PHE A 71 0.83 -11.69 22.12
N ILE A 72 1.23 -12.51 23.11
CA ILE A 72 0.98 -13.95 23.10
C ILE A 72 -0.52 -14.23 22.99
N ARG A 73 -1.30 -13.60 23.86
CA ARG A 73 -2.77 -13.72 23.84
C ARG A 73 -3.38 -13.20 22.53
N GLY A 74 -2.82 -12.15 21.95
CA GLY A 74 -3.23 -11.64 20.65
C GLY A 74 -3.01 -12.67 19.54
N ILE A 75 -1.83 -13.22 19.46
CA ILE A 75 -1.43 -14.26 18.49
C ILE A 75 -2.36 -15.48 18.57
N GLU A 76 -2.61 -15.97 19.79
CA GLU A 76 -3.49 -17.12 20.02
C GLU A 76 -4.95 -16.84 19.63
N LYS A 77 -5.50 -15.71 20.10
CA LYS A 77 -6.91 -15.35 19.85
C LYS A 77 -7.25 -15.05 18.40
N THR A 78 -6.30 -14.53 17.66
CA THR A 78 -6.53 -14.13 16.25
C THR A 78 -6.12 -15.21 15.27
N ASN A 79 -5.61 -16.36 15.71
CA ASN A 79 -4.98 -17.36 14.83
C ASN A 79 -3.97 -16.68 13.87
N PHE A 80 -3.12 -15.81 14.44
CA PHE A 80 -2.26 -14.90 13.68
C PHE A 80 -1.46 -15.59 12.57
N PHE A 81 -0.85 -16.73 12.84
CA PHE A 81 -0.03 -17.43 11.85
C PHE A 81 -0.84 -17.92 10.64
N GLN A 82 -2.08 -18.37 10.88
CA GLN A 82 -2.99 -18.78 9.80
C GLN A 82 -3.42 -17.56 8.97
N ALA A 83 -3.82 -16.48 9.63
CA ALA A 83 -4.19 -15.22 8.96
C ALA A 83 -3.02 -14.63 8.18
N PHE A 84 -1.81 -14.66 8.76
CA PHE A 84 -0.58 -14.22 8.09
C PHE A 84 -0.27 -15.07 6.86
N GLY A 85 -0.39 -16.40 6.96
CA GLY A 85 -0.20 -17.31 5.83
C GLY A 85 -1.17 -17.00 4.67
N TYR A 86 -2.44 -16.79 4.95
CA TYR A 86 -3.41 -16.35 3.93
C TYR A 86 -3.06 -14.99 3.33
N SER A 87 -2.64 -14.04 4.15
CA SER A 87 -2.23 -12.71 3.67
C SER A 87 -1.04 -12.79 2.72
N VAL A 88 -0.02 -13.59 3.05
CA VAL A 88 1.14 -13.80 2.19
C VAL A 88 0.72 -14.48 0.89
N LEU A 89 -0.07 -15.54 0.94
CA LEU A 89 -0.56 -16.26 -0.23
C LEU A 89 -1.34 -15.35 -1.17
N ILE A 90 -2.29 -14.60 -0.63
CA ILE A 90 -3.13 -13.68 -1.41
C ILE A 90 -2.26 -12.56 -2.02
N THR A 91 -1.35 -11.98 -1.24
CA THR A 91 -0.49 -10.89 -1.71
C THR A 91 0.43 -11.35 -2.83
N VAL A 92 1.20 -12.42 -2.60
CA VAL A 92 2.16 -12.95 -3.59
C VAL A 92 1.42 -13.42 -4.83
N GLY A 93 0.32 -14.17 -4.67
CA GLY A 93 -0.50 -14.66 -5.76
C GLY A 93 -1.10 -13.52 -6.59
N SER A 94 -1.68 -12.52 -5.95
CA SER A 94 -2.28 -11.37 -6.64
C SER A 94 -1.23 -10.56 -7.39
N VAL A 95 -0.10 -10.25 -6.76
CA VAL A 95 0.99 -9.50 -7.40
C VAL A 95 1.53 -10.26 -8.61
N ALA A 96 1.78 -11.56 -8.49
CA ALA A 96 2.26 -12.37 -9.60
C ALA A 96 1.27 -12.37 -10.79
N VAL A 97 -0.01 -12.62 -10.52
CA VAL A 97 -1.05 -12.65 -11.55
C VAL A 97 -1.25 -11.27 -12.19
N ILE A 98 -1.28 -10.21 -11.38
CA ILE A 98 -1.39 -8.83 -11.88
C ILE A 98 -0.20 -8.53 -12.80
N ILE A 99 1.05 -8.75 -12.36
CA ILE A 99 2.24 -8.46 -13.17
C ILE A 99 2.19 -9.22 -14.49
N LEU A 100 1.94 -10.52 -14.47
CA LEU A 100 1.92 -11.34 -15.68
C LEU A 100 0.83 -10.90 -16.66
N CYS A 101 -0.42 -10.81 -16.20
CA CYS A 101 -1.54 -10.48 -17.08
C CYS A 101 -1.46 -9.04 -17.60
N THR A 102 -1.11 -8.08 -16.74
CA THR A 102 -1.13 -6.67 -17.14
C THR A 102 0.08 -6.26 -17.98
N SER A 103 1.26 -6.87 -17.75
CA SER A 103 2.44 -6.63 -18.59
C SER A 103 2.23 -7.15 -20.02
N MET A 104 1.65 -8.35 -20.17
CA MET A 104 1.30 -8.91 -21.48
C MET A 104 0.25 -8.06 -22.19
N CYS A 105 -0.79 -7.63 -21.46
CA CYS A 105 -1.83 -6.75 -21.97
C CYS A 105 -1.25 -5.40 -22.43
N ALA A 106 -0.43 -4.77 -21.60
CA ALA A 106 0.19 -3.48 -21.91
C ALA A 106 1.14 -3.58 -23.11
N TRP A 107 1.93 -4.66 -23.20
CA TRP A 107 2.80 -4.92 -24.34
C TRP A 107 2.00 -5.02 -25.64
N TYR A 108 0.92 -5.81 -25.63
CA TYR A 108 0.06 -5.97 -26.80
C TYR A 108 -0.61 -4.66 -27.23
N ILE A 109 -1.19 -3.91 -26.30
CA ILE A 109 -1.82 -2.61 -26.56
C ILE A 109 -0.82 -1.61 -27.15
N THR A 110 0.44 -1.63 -26.70
CA THR A 110 1.48 -0.70 -27.17
C THR A 110 1.96 -1.06 -28.58
N ARG A 111 1.98 -2.34 -28.93
CA ARG A 111 2.50 -2.80 -30.25
C ARG A 111 1.42 -2.85 -31.34
N VAL A 112 0.18 -3.12 -30.98
CA VAL A 112 -0.93 -3.23 -31.94
C VAL A 112 -1.87 -2.01 -31.84
N HIS A 113 -1.70 -1.09 -32.77
CA HIS A 113 -2.46 0.16 -32.80
C HIS A 113 -3.80 -0.05 -33.55
N ASN A 114 -4.88 -0.31 -32.83
CA ASN A 114 -6.23 -0.38 -33.37
C ASN A 114 -7.24 0.29 -32.42
N LYS A 115 -8.46 0.52 -32.92
CA LYS A 115 -9.54 1.19 -32.15
C LYS A 115 -9.93 0.37 -30.90
N VAL A 116 -9.88 -0.97 -30.98
CA VAL A 116 -10.23 -1.86 -29.86
C VAL A 116 -9.22 -1.69 -28.72
N ASN A 117 -7.92 -1.73 -29.03
CA ASN A 117 -6.86 -1.56 -28.03
C ASN A 117 -6.88 -0.16 -27.41
N ALA A 118 -7.16 0.88 -28.20
CA ALA A 118 -7.37 2.23 -27.68
C ALA A 118 -8.55 2.30 -26.70
N THR A 119 -9.65 1.62 -27.00
CA THR A 119 -10.81 1.54 -26.12
C THR A 119 -10.49 0.77 -24.85
N ILE A 120 -9.81 -0.38 -24.93
CA ILE A 120 -9.38 -1.16 -23.74
C ILE A 120 -8.50 -0.30 -22.84
N TYR A 121 -7.52 0.40 -23.40
CA TYR A 121 -6.66 1.29 -22.63
C TYR A 121 -7.45 2.41 -21.95
N MET A 122 -8.40 3.02 -22.67
CA MET A 122 -9.28 4.06 -22.12
C MET A 122 -10.14 3.52 -20.96
N LEU A 123 -10.69 2.30 -21.09
CA LEU A 123 -11.42 1.65 -20.00
C LEU A 123 -10.55 1.37 -18.78
N CYS A 124 -9.28 0.95 -18.99
CA CYS A 124 -8.32 0.80 -17.90
C CYS A 124 -8.07 2.15 -17.18
N LEU A 125 -7.87 3.24 -17.92
CA LEU A 125 -7.73 4.57 -17.34
C LEU A 125 -8.98 5.00 -16.57
N PHE A 126 -10.17 4.75 -17.13
CA PHE A 126 -11.43 5.09 -16.49
C PHE A 126 -11.62 4.34 -15.17
N SER A 127 -11.20 3.06 -15.09
CA SER A 127 -11.30 2.26 -13.87
C SER A 127 -10.49 2.81 -12.70
N MET A 128 -9.42 3.59 -12.98
CA MET A 128 -8.60 4.22 -11.94
C MET A 128 -9.31 5.41 -11.26
N ILE A 129 -10.26 6.04 -11.97
CA ILE A 129 -10.99 7.21 -11.46
C ILE A 129 -12.07 6.80 -10.45
N VAL A 130 -12.58 5.56 -10.58
CA VAL A 130 -13.65 5.06 -9.71
C VAL A 130 -13.08 4.72 -8.33
N PRO A 131 -13.49 5.44 -7.25
CA PRO A 131 -13.03 5.13 -5.90
C PRO A 131 -13.46 3.73 -5.45
N PHE A 132 -12.57 2.98 -4.83
CA PHE A 132 -12.87 1.64 -4.31
C PHE A 132 -14.12 1.62 -3.40
N GLN A 133 -14.27 2.65 -2.57
CA GLN A 133 -15.38 2.77 -1.61
C GLN A 133 -16.76 2.78 -2.30
N MET A 134 -16.85 3.27 -3.53
CA MET A 134 -18.12 3.29 -4.27
C MET A 134 -18.54 1.90 -4.76
N VAL A 135 -17.57 1.03 -5.05
CA VAL A 135 -17.83 -0.28 -5.66
C VAL A 135 -17.70 -1.44 -4.69
N MET A 136 -17.14 -1.25 -3.50
CA MET A 136 -16.77 -2.32 -2.59
C MET A 136 -17.93 -3.23 -2.18
N PHE A 137 -19.11 -2.67 -1.91
CA PHE A 137 -20.29 -3.47 -1.52
C PHE A 137 -20.81 -4.30 -2.70
N THR A 138 -20.93 -3.69 -3.88
CA THR A 138 -21.36 -4.36 -5.10
C THR A 138 -20.35 -5.42 -5.52
N LEU A 139 -19.07 -5.12 -5.44
CA LEU A 139 -17.98 -6.05 -5.72
C LEU A 139 -17.98 -7.24 -4.76
N SER A 140 -18.17 -7.00 -3.46
CA SER A 140 -18.25 -8.06 -2.46
C SER A 140 -19.47 -8.97 -2.70
N LYS A 141 -20.63 -8.38 -3.02
CA LYS A 141 -21.84 -9.14 -3.37
C LYS A 141 -21.63 -9.99 -4.62
N LEU A 142 -21.05 -9.40 -5.67
CA LEU A 142 -20.77 -10.11 -6.92
C LEU A 142 -19.76 -11.25 -6.69
N ALA A 143 -18.67 -10.99 -5.98
CA ALA A 143 -17.68 -12.01 -5.63
C ALA A 143 -18.31 -13.19 -4.85
N ASN A 144 -19.23 -12.89 -3.93
CA ASN A 144 -19.94 -13.93 -3.20
C ASN A 144 -20.89 -14.76 -4.11
N MET A 145 -21.61 -14.09 -5.01
CA MET A 145 -22.49 -14.76 -5.99
C MET A 145 -21.69 -15.66 -6.96
N MET A 146 -20.48 -15.27 -7.31
CA MET A 146 -19.56 -16.04 -8.17
C MET A 146 -18.72 -17.08 -7.41
N HIS A 147 -18.97 -17.29 -6.12
CA HIS A 147 -18.18 -18.17 -5.24
C HIS A 147 -16.69 -17.83 -5.17
N LEU A 148 -16.33 -16.55 -5.37
CA LEU A 148 -14.96 -16.03 -5.29
C LEU A 148 -14.58 -15.54 -3.88
N SER A 149 -15.46 -15.71 -2.88
CA SER A 149 -15.21 -15.33 -1.48
C SER A 149 -14.31 -16.37 -0.77
N ASN A 150 -13.18 -16.70 -1.39
CA ASN A 150 -12.17 -17.62 -0.88
C ASN A 150 -10.76 -17.09 -1.25
N PRO A 151 -9.67 -17.57 -0.61
CA PRO A 151 -8.32 -17.02 -0.83
C PRO A 151 -7.86 -17.00 -2.29
N VAL A 152 -8.24 -18.00 -3.08
CA VAL A 152 -7.90 -18.07 -4.52
C VAL A 152 -8.78 -17.12 -5.34
N GLY A 153 -10.07 -17.08 -5.04
CA GLY A 153 -11.03 -16.19 -5.72
C GLY A 153 -10.70 -14.71 -5.51
N ILE A 154 -10.24 -14.33 -4.31
CA ILE A 154 -9.82 -12.96 -4.01
C ILE A 154 -8.64 -12.51 -4.91
N ILE A 155 -7.74 -13.41 -5.30
CA ILE A 155 -6.65 -13.11 -6.24
C ILE A 155 -7.21 -12.62 -7.58
N LEU A 156 -8.27 -13.24 -8.10
CA LEU A 156 -8.94 -12.81 -9.32
C LEU A 156 -9.66 -11.46 -9.16
N VAL A 157 -10.28 -11.25 -8.01
CA VAL A 157 -10.92 -9.96 -7.69
C VAL A 157 -9.87 -8.84 -7.66
N TYR A 158 -8.71 -9.08 -7.06
CA TYR A 158 -7.60 -8.12 -7.04
C TYR A 158 -7.00 -7.87 -8.41
N LEU A 159 -6.92 -8.89 -9.28
CA LEU A 159 -6.53 -8.69 -10.67
C LEU A 159 -7.48 -7.68 -11.36
N GLY A 160 -8.78 -7.89 -11.25
CA GLY A 160 -9.77 -6.98 -11.87
C GLY A 160 -9.63 -5.55 -11.36
N PHE A 161 -9.44 -5.37 -10.06
CA PHE A 161 -9.32 -4.05 -9.45
C PHE A 161 -7.96 -3.37 -9.70
N GLY A 162 -6.87 -4.14 -9.69
CA GLY A 162 -5.51 -3.63 -9.88
C GLY A 162 -5.10 -3.45 -11.34
N ALA A 163 -5.84 -4.05 -12.28
CA ALA A 163 -5.46 -4.08 -13.69
C ALA A 163 -5.33 -2.69 -14.32
N GLY A 164 -6.24 -1.76 -14.01
CA GLY A 164 -6.23 -0.41 -14.58
C GLY A 164 -4.91 0.32 -14.36
N LEU A 165 -4.53 0.46 -13.09
CA LEU A 165 -3.27 1.12 -12.70
C LEU A 165 -2.05 0.39 -13.25
N ALA A 166 -2.03 -0.94 -13.14
CA ALA A 166 -0.89 -1.74 -13.58
C ALA A 166 -0.68 -1.67 -15.10
N VAL A 167 -1.76 -1.76 -15.90
CA VAL A 167 -1.69 -1.58 -17.36
C VAL A 167 -1.20 -0.19 -17.71
N PHE A 168 -1.68 0.85 -17.04
CA PHE A 168 -1.22 2.23 -17.26
C PHE A 168 0.29 2.37 -17.03
N MET A 169 0.79 1.84 -15.89
CA MET A 169 2.22 1.91 -15.57
C MET A 169 3.07 1.12 -16.57
N PHE A 170 2.69 -0.11 -16.89
CA PHE A 170 3.41 -0.92 -17.88
C PHE A 170 3.33 -0.35 -19.29
N TYR A 171 2.19 0.22 -19.69
CA TYR A 171 2.05 0.90 -20.98
C TYR A 171 3.04 2.06 -21.12
N GLY A 172 3.15 2.90 -20.07
CA GLY A 172 4.11 4.00 -20.06
C GLY A 172 5.55 3.51 -20.16
N PHE A 173 5.91 2.45 -19.43
CA PHE A 173 7.23 1.85 -19.47
C PHE A 173 7.56 1.23 -20.84
N VAL A 174 6.68 0.37 -21.39
CA VAL A 174 6.88 -0.28 -22.68
C VAL A 174 6.97 0.73 -23.82
N LYS A 175 6.25 1.86 -23.74
CA LYS A 175 6.33 2.92 -24.75
C LYS A 175 7.66 3.67 -24.73
N SER A 176 8.40 3.63 -23.61
CA SER A 176 9.69 4.31 -23.46
C SER A 176 10.89 3.49 -23.99
N ILE A 177 10.67 2.21 -24.29
CA ILE A 177 11.64 1.27 -24.88
C ILE A 177 11.37 1.13 -26.38
#